data_de45853c879516928d9870f2706b565c
#
_entry.id   de45853c879516928d9870f2706b565c
#
_cell.length_a   1.000
_cell.length_b   1.000
_cell.length_c   1.000
_cell.angle_alpha   90.00
_cell.angle_beta   90.00
_cell.angle_gamma   90.00
#
_symmetry.space_group_name_H-M   'P 1'
#
loop_
_entity.id
_entity.type
_entity.pdbx_description
1 polymer ?
#
loop_
_entity_poly.entity_id
_entity_poly.type
_entity_poly.pdbx_seq_one_letter_code
_entity_poly.pdbx_strand_id
1 'polypeptide(L)'
;LGHKTLRWNPKMKKYIFGKRDSIHIIDLTQTLELTNVALEKVHNTISAGGNILFISTKKQASEAVAQLAKDTNQYFVNYRWLGGMLTNWGTISNSIKKLNKINSDLSAENRGFTKKELLKMSGQRDKLQRSLGGIMNMKKVPDLVFIIDTNYESLAIKESIKLGIPIIAILDTNSNPDGIDYPIPGNDDARRSIDLYCNIMKDTINDAKKNITQQNNDSNIVDKIPTEKNDTKVKPIDKKLN
;
A
#
# COMPACT_ATOMS: atom_id res chain seq x y z
N LEU A 1 0.47 -5.59 24.05
CA LEU A 1 -0.73 -6.03 24.77
C LEU A 1 -1.87 -6.16 23.77
N GLY A 2 -2.65 -7.24 23.89
CA GLY A 2 -3.84 -7.46 23.09
C GLY A 2 -5.13 -7.08 23.86
N HIS A 3 -6.25 -7.63 23.40
CA HIS A 3 -7.56 -7.39 23.98
C HIS A 3 -7.79 -8.21 25.29
N LYS A 4 -8.88 -7.87 26.00
CA LYS A 4 -9.33 -8.62 27.17
C LYS A 4 -9.61 -10.09 26.81
N THR A 5 -9.35 -11.01 27.73
CA THR A 5 -9.53 -12.47 27.54
C THR A 5 -10.93 -12.90 27.15
N LEU A 6 -11.95 -12.08 27.43
CA LEU A 6 -13.34 -12.32 26.99
C LEU A 6 -13.60 -12.01 25.51
N ARG A 7 -12.69 -11.27 24.85
CA ARG A 7 -12.83 -10.84 23.45
C ARG A 7 -11.64 -11.34 22.63
N TRP A 8 -11.47 -12.63 22.52
CA TRP A 8 -10.36 -13.19 21.75
C TRP A 8 -10.87 -14.19 20.72
N ASN A 9 -10.07 -14.40 19.68
CA ASN A 9 -10.32 -15.43 18.70
C ASN A 9 -9.46 -16.67 19.01
N PRO A 10 -10.02 -17.89 19.15
CA PRO A 10 -9.25 -19.10 19.42
C PRO A 10 -8.15 -19.37 18.37
N LYS A 11 -8.33 -18.95 17.13
CA LYS A 11 -7.33 -19.10 16.06
C LYS A 11 -6.06 -18.27 16.30
N MET A 12 -6.15 -17.24 17.15
CA MET A 12 -5.00 -16.43 17.57
C MET A 12 -4.15 -17.07 18.68
N LYS A 13 -4.58 -18.24 19.21
CA LYS A 13 -3.88 -18.93 20.30
C LYS A 13 -2.36 -19.09 20.06
N LYS A 14 -1.96 -19.40 18.84
CA LYS A 14 -0.55 -19.59 18.46
C LYS A 14 0.32 -18.33 18.56
N TYR A 15 -0.30 -17.15 18.56
CA TYR A 15 0.37 -15.84 18.64
C TYR A 15 0.31 -15.21 20.03
N ILE A 16 -0.31 -15.90 21.00
CA ILE A 16 -0.46 -15.41 22.36
C ILE A 16 0.60 -16.07 23.26
N PHE A 17 1.47 -15.23 23.83
CA PHE A 17 2.48 -15.67 24.80
C PHE A 17 1.86 -16.06 26.14
N GLY A 18 0.85 -15.31 26.62
CA GLY A 18 0.22 -15.55 27.91
C GLY A 18 -0.90 -14.56 28.21
N LYS A 19 -1.30 -14.50 29.48
CA LYS A 19 -2.30 -13.56 29.98
C LYS A 19 -1.83 -12.92 31.29
N ARG A 20 -2.14 -11.65 31.47
CA ARG A 20 -1.95 -10.91 32.71
C ARG A 20 -3.10 -9.93 32.91
N ASP A 21 -3.65 -9.88 34.12
CA ASP A 21 -4.76 -8.97 34.48
C ASP A 21 -5.93 -9.03 33.52
N SER A 22 -6.32 -10.25 33.10
CA SER A 22 -7.39 -10.50 32.12
C SER A 22 -7.15 -9.90 30.73
N ILE A 23 -5.89 -9.61 30.36
CA ILE A 23 -5.47 -9.14 29.06
C ILE A 23 -4.51 -10.15 28.44
N HIS A 24 -4.63 -10.43 27.16
CA HIS A 24 -3.69 -11.27 26.43
C HIS A 24 -2.40 -10.53 26.14
N ILE A 25 -1.27 -11.24 26.23
CA ILE A 25 0.06 -10.77 25.87
C ILE A 25 0.42 -11.44 24.55
N ILE A 26 0.71 -10.62 23.53
CA ILE A 26 1.11 -11.09 22.21
C ILE A 26 2.59 -11.49 22.25
N ASP A 27 2.95 -12.57 21.56
CA ASP A 27 4.32 -13.02 21.41
C ASP A 27 5.07 -12.12 20.41
N LEU A 28 5.92 -11.25 20.95
CA LEU A 28 6.68 -10.30 20.13
C LEU A 28 7.80 -10.95 19.32
N THR A 29 8.27 -12.14 19.68
CA THR A 29 9.27 -12.88 18.90
C THR A 29 8.67 -13.26 17.55
N GLN A 30 7.47 -13.84 17.56
CA GLN A 30 6.75 -14.15 16.34
C GLN A 30 6.34 -12.88 15.57
N THR A 31 5.98 -11.79 16.28
CA THR A 31 5.69 -10.50 15.64
C THR A 31 6.89 -10.03 14.81
N LEU A 32 8.10 -10.09 15.37
CA LEU A 32 9.32 -9.66 14.68
C LEU A 32 9.59 -10.49 13.42
N GLU A 33 9.56 -11.81 13.55
CA GLU A 33 9.80 -12.73 12.42
C GLU A 33 8.80 -12.52 11.29
N LEU A 34 7.50 -12.49 11.62
CA LEU A 34 6.43 -12.32 10.63
C LEU A 34 6.43 -10.91 10.02
N THR A 35 6.84 -9.89 10.79
CA THR A 35 7.03 -8.54 10.25
C THR A 35 8.13 -8.53 9.20
N ASN A 36 9.28 -9.17 9.44
CA ASN A 36 10.36 -9.23 8.47
C ASN A 36 9.92 -9.89 7.15
N VAL A 37 9.18 -11.00 7.21
CA VAL A 37 8.61 -11.66 6.03
C VAL A 37 7.64 -10.74 5.26
N ALA A 38 6.81 -9.99 5.99
CA ALA A 38 5.90 -9.02 5.38
C ALA A 38 6.64 -7.85 4.72
N LEU A 39 7.71 -7.34 5.36
CA LEU A 39 8.55 -6.26 4.81
C LEU A 39 9.29 -6.70 3.54
N GLU A 40 9.78 -7.92 3.50
CA GLU A 40 10.37 -8.50 2.28
C GLU A 40 9.35 -8.51 1.14
N LYS A 41 8.10 -8.91 1.40
CA LYS A 41 7.02 -8.84 0.40
C LYS A 41 6.75 -7.42 -0.08
N VAL A 42 6.73 -6.44 0.84
CA VAL A 42 6.58 -5.01 0.50
C VAL A 42 7.72 -4.55 -0.40
N HIS A 43 8.96 -4.82 -0.01
CA HIS A 43 10.16 -4.47 -0.77
C HIS A 43 10.11 -5.05 -2.19
N ASN A 44 9.81 -6.34 -2.32
CA ASN A 44 9.73 -7.03 -3.62
C ASN A 44 8.60 -6.48 -4.49
N THR A 45 7.44 -6.17 -3.89
CA THR A 45 6.31 -5.58 -4.63
C THR A 45 6.66 -4.21 -5.19
N ILE A 46 7.28 -3.33 -4.38
CA ILE A 46 7.70 -1.99 -4.82
C ILE A 46 8.83 -2.07 -5.85
N SER A 47 9.82 -2.94 -5.63
CA SER A 47 10.92 -3.14 -6.57
C SER A 47 10.46 -3.62 -7.95
N ALA A 48 9.37 -4.37 -8.01
CA ALA A 48 8.71 -4.78 -9.25
C ALA A 48 7.82 -3.67 -9.88
N GLY A 49 7.78 -2.47 -9.30
CA GLY A 49 6.92 -1.37 -9.77
C GLY A 49 5.44 -1.54 -9.40
N GLY A 50 5.13 -2.43 -8.45
CA GLY A 50 3.78 -2.67 -7.95
C GLY A 50 3.29 -1.55 -7.03
N ASN A 51 1.96 -1.54 -6.79
CA ASN A 51 1.29 -0.57 -5.94
C ASN A 51 0.71 -1.24 -4.69
N ILE A 52 0.75 -0.50 -3.59
CA ILE A 52 0.20 -0.93 -2.30
C ILE A 52 -1.01 -0.09 -1.96
N LEU A 53 -2.08 -0.73 -1.49
CA LEU A 53 -3.24 -0.07 -0.93
C LEU A 53 -3.25 -0.24 0.59
N PHE A 54 -3.15 0.87 1.31
CA PHE A 54 -3.24 0.93 2.76
C PHE A 54 -4.68 1.15 3.20
N ILE A 55 -5.19 0.30 4.10
CA ILE A 55 -6.59 0.31 4.52
C ILE A 55 -6.68 0.36 6.03
N SER A 56 -7.32 1.38 6.55
CA SER A 56 -7.86 1.39 7.92
C SER A 56 -8.88 2.49 8.07
N THR A 57 -10.11 2.12 8.35
CA THR A 57 -11.20 3.07 8.66
C THR A 57 -11.33 3.33 10.15
N LYS A 58 -10.52 2.64 10.97
CA LYS A 58 -10.46 2.83 12.42
C LYS A 58 -9.91 4.21 12.76
N LYS A 59 -10.61 4.96 13.61
CA LYS A 59 -10.28 6.37 13.94
C LYS A 59 -8.82 6.55 14.38
N GLN A 60 -8.26 5.61 15.13
CA GLN A 60 -6.90 5.67 15.65
C GLN A 60 -5.82 5.54 14.56
N ALA A 61 -6.10 4.77 13.49
CA ALA A 61 -5.16 4.45 12.41
C ALA A 61 -5.39 5.29 11.14
N SER A 62 -6.56 5.86 10.96
CA SER A 62 -7.02 6.55 9.74
C SER A 62 -6.05 7.65 9.28
N GLU A 63 -5.52 8.45 10.20
CA GLU A 63 -4.58 9.53 9.89
C GLU A 63 -3.17 9.00 9.55
N ALA A 64 -2.67 8.04 10.36
CA ALA A 64 -1.36 7.44 10.16
C ALA A 64 -1.25 6.72 8.81
N VAL A 65 -2.28 5.96 8.44
CA VAL A 65 -2.38 5.26 7.16
C VAL A 65 -2.42 6.24 5.98
N ALA A 66 -3.18 7.33 6.08
CA ALA A 66 -3.23 8.34 5.04
C ALA A 66 -1.88 9.07 4.87
N GLN A 67 -1.19 9.37 5.97
CA GLN A 67 0.12 10.01 5.94
C GLN A 67 1.18 9.08 5.34
N LEU A 68 1.22 7.82 5.76
CA LEU A 68 2.09 6.79 5.19
C LEU A 68 1.95 6.71 3.67
N ALA A 69 0.72 6.60 3.17
CA ALA A 69 0.45 6.47 1.75
C ALA A 69 0.87 7.71 0.95
N LYS A 70 0.64 8.91 1.49
CA LYS A 70 1.08 10.17 0.87
C LYS A 70 2.59 10.27 0.82
N ASP A 71 3.28 10.00 1.93
CA ASP A 71 4.74 10.08 2.03
C ASP A 71 5.44 9.08 1.11
N THR A 72 4.80 7.95 0.86
CA THR A 72 5.33 6.89 -0.01
C THR A 72 4.74 6.89 -1.42
N ASN A 73 3.93 7.89 -1.78
CA ASN A 73 3.23 7.97 -3.06
C ASN A 73 2.50 6.65 -3.40
N GLN A 74 1.76 6.13 -2.42
CA GLN A 74 0.93 4.95 -2.53
C GLN A 74 -0.54 5.32 -2.29
N TYR A 75 -1.44 4.35 -2.28
CA TYR A 75 -2.87 4.55 -2.19
C TYR A 75 -3.41 4.22 -0.81
N PHE A 76 -4.54 4.83 -0.42
CA PHE A 76 -5.15 4.56 0.87
C PHE A 76 -6.67 4.67 0.86
N VAL A 77 -7.30 3.96 1.80
CA VAL A 77 -8.70 4.10 2.18
C VAL A 77 -8.76 4.22 3.70
N ASN A 78 -9.16 5.40 4.19
CA ASN A 78 -9.12 5.74 5.61
C ASN A 78 -10.43 6.27 6.19
N TYR A 79 -11.52 6.26 5.42
CA TYR A 79 -12.81 6.77 5.89
C TYR A 79 -13.88 5.67 5.91
N ARG A 80 -14.17 5.07 4.79
CA ARG A 80 -15.16 3.98 4.67
C ARG A 80 -14.84 3.13 3.46
N TRP A 81 -14.80 1.83 3.65
CA TRP A 81 -14.75 0.88 2.55
C TRP A 81 -16.12 0.81 1.86
N LEU A 82 -16.16 1.04 0.56
CA LEU A 82 -17.37 0.88 -0.24
C LEU A 82 -17.42 -0.55 -0.77
N GLY A 83 -18.57 -1.22 -0.63
CA GLY A 83 -18.72 -2.55 -1.19
C GLY A 83 -18.45 -2.58 -2.69
N GLY A 84 -17.62 -3.54 -3.13
CA GLY A 84 -17.18 -3.63 -4.53
C GLY A 84 -16.01 -2.71 -4.88
N MET A 85 -15.30 -2.14 -3.90
CA MET A 85 -14.22 -1.19 -4.18
C MET A 85 -13.08 -1.80 -5.02
N LEU A 86 -12.79 -3.08 -4.86
CA LEU A 86 -11.85 -3.83 -5.70
C LEU A 86 -12.56 -4.72 -6.71
N THR A 87 -13.56 -5.47 -6.27
CA THR A 87 -14.27 -6.46 -7.11
C THR A 87 -15.13 -5.82 -8.19
N ASN A 88 -15.54 -4.55 -8.05
CA ASN A 88 -16.26 -3.77 -9.04
C ASN A 88 -15.50 -2.48 -9.40
N TRP A 89 -14.21 -2.63 -9.69
CA TRP A 89 -13.31 -1.52 -10.01
C TRP A 89 -13.82 -0.61 -11.15
N GLY A 90 -14.51 -1.17 -12.14
CA GLY A 90 -15.09 -0.39 -13.24
C GLY A 90 -16.07 0.69 -12.76
N THR A 91 -16.97 0.36 -11.83
CA THR A 91 -17.93 1.31 -11.24
C THR A 91 -17.22 2.34 -10.35
N ILE A 92 -16.22 1.91 -9.57
CA ILE A 92 -15.40 2.80 -8.73
C ILE A 92 -14.61 3.78 -9.59
N SER A 93 -13.98 3.30 -10.67
CA SER A 93 -13.25 4.14 -11.64
C SER A 93 -14.17 5.21 -12.28
N ASN A 94 -15.42 4.88 -12.60
CA ASN A 94 -16.39 5.86 -13.08
C ASN A 94 -16.75 6.90 -12.02
N SER A 95 -16.83 6.49 -10.76
CA SER A 95 -17.04 7.42 -9.63
C SER A 95 -15.84 8.34 -9.42
N ILE A 96 -14.61 7.85 -9.61
CA ILE A 96 -13.38 8.65 -9.60
C ILE A 96 -13.38 9.66 -10.76
N LYS A 97 -13.74 9.24 -11.99
CA LYS A 97 -13.86 10.15 -13.12
C LYS A 97 -14.87 11.27 -12.84
N LYS A 98 -16.00 10.92 -12.20
CA LYS A 98 -17.01 11.91 -11.79
C LYS A 98 -16.45 12.89 -10.77
N LEU A 99 -15.68 12.42 -9.78
CA LEU A 99 -14.98 13.28 -8.80
C LEU A 99 -14.03 14.25 -9.50
N ASN A 100 -13.21 13.75 -10.42
CA ASN A 100 -12.28 14.59 -11.19
C ASN A 100 -13.01 15.63 -12.03
N LYS A 101 -14.13 15.26 -12.67
CA LYS A 101 -14.97 16.22 -13.41
C LYS A 101 -15.53 17.30 -12.49
N ILE A 102 -16.08 16.94 -11.33
CA ILE A 102 -16.59 17.92 -10.38
C ILE A 102 -15.48 18.87 -9.91
N ASN A 103 -14.26 18.35 -9.65
CA ASN A 103 -13.11 19.17 -9.28
C ASN A 103 -12.76 20.18 -10.38
N SER A 104 -12.72 19.76 -11.67
CA SER A 104 -12.44 20.66 -12.79
C SER A 104 -13.56 21.70 -12.97
N ASP A 105 -14.82 21.27 -12.88
CA ASP A 105 -15.98 22.17 -13.00
C ASP A 105 -15.99 23.23 -11.86
N LEU A 106 -15.60 22.86 -10.65
CA LEU A 106 -15.47 23.78 -9.53
C LEU A 106 -14.26 24.71 -9.62
N SER A 107 -13.21 24.34 -10.37
CA SER A 107 -12.00 25.16 -10.55
C SER A 107 -12.10 26.15 -11.71
N ALA A 108 -13.02 25.93 -12.66
CA ALA A 108 -13.19 26.80 -13.83
C ALA A 108 -13.66 28.21 -13.46
N GLU A 109 -13.05 29.25 -14.03
CA GLU A 109 -13.36 30.65 -13.74
C GLU A 109 -14.73 31.08 -14.30
N ASN A 110 -15.10 30.63 -15.50
CA ASN A 110 -16.40 30.89 -16.15
C ASN A 110 -17.39 29.76 -15.88
N ARG A 111 -18.07 29.85 -14.77
CA ARG A 111 -19.06 28.88 -14.32
C ARG A 111 -20.46 29.33 -14.71
N GLY A 112 -21.06 28.69 -15.71
CA GLY A 112 -22.49 28.89 -16.03
C GLY A 112 -23.44 28.33 -14.94
N PHE A 113 -22.93 28.02 -13.73
CA PHE A 113 -23.68 27.41 -12.64
C PHE A 113 -24.24 28.45 -11.65
N THR A 114 -25.46 28.23 -11.19
CA THR A 114 -26.06 28.99 -10.11
C THR A 114 -25.39 28.71 -8.75
N LYS A 115 -25.49 29.62 -7.78
CA LYS A 115 -24.96 29.42 -6.41
C LYS A 115 -25.49 28.15 -5.75
N LYS A 116 -26.76 27.76 -6.00
CA LYS A 116 -27.38 26.54 -5.48
C LYS A 116 -26.73 25.28 -6.07
N GLU A 117 -26.45 25.29 -7.36
CA GLU A 117 -25.76 24.18 -8.04
C GLU A 117 -24.33 24.00 -7.55
N LEU A 118 -23.58 25.09 -7.40
CA LEU A 118 -22.22 25.07 -6.84
C LEU A 118 -22.19 24.46 -5.45
N LEU A 119 -23.14 24.83 -4.58
CA LEU A 119 -23.24 24.27 -3.23
C LEU A 119 -23.53 22.75 -3.27
N LYS A 120 -24.43 22.31 -4.15
CA LYS A 120 -24.75 20.89 -4.35
C LYS A 120 -23.55 20.11 -4.87
N MET A 121 -22.82 20.65 -5.85
CA MET A 121 -21.63 20.06 -6.41
C MET A 121 -20.50 19.96 -5.36
N SER A 122 -20.27 21.02 -4.57
CA SER A 122 -19.30 21.00 -3.48
C SER A 122 -19.62 19.91 -2.45
N GLY A 123 -20.86 19.80 -2.00
CA GLY A 123 -21.28 18.74 -1.09
C GLY A 123 -21.12 17.32 -1.68
N GLN A 124 -21.34 17.14 -2.99
CA GLN A 124 -21.12 15.88 -3.69
C GLN A 124 -19.63 15.56 -3.81
N ARG A 125 -18.80 16.55 -4.17
CA ARG A 125 -17.33 16.44 -4.18
C ARG A 125 -16.81 15.97 -2.83
N ASP A 126 -17.22 16.64 -1.74
CA ASP A 126 -16.72 16.34 -0.40
C ASP A 126 -17.04 14.92 0.05
N LYS A 127 -18.22 14.40 -0.30
CA LYS A 127 -18.60 13.00 -0.04
C LYS A 127 -17.72 12.01 -0.82
N LEU A 128 -17.50 12.25 -2.11
CA LEU A 128 -16.67 11.40 -2.95
C LEU A 128 -15.19 11.50 -2.56
N GLN A 129 -14.70 12.70 -2.26
CA GLN A 129 -13.32 12.94 -1.84
C GLN A 129 -12.97 12.20 -0.54
N ARG A 130 -13.87 12.17 0.44
CA ARG A 130 -13.66 11.43 1.69
C ARG A 130 -13.52 9.93 1.46
N SER A 131 -14.29 9.36 0.54
CA SER A 131 -14.32 7.92 0.32
C SER A 131 -13.31 7.43 -0.73
N LEU A 132 -13.03 8.24 -1.76
CA LEU A 132 -12.25 7.85 -2.94
C LEU A 132 -10.97 8.67 -3.13
N GLY A 133 -10.78 9.74 -2.35
CA GLY A 133 -9.65 10.66 -2.53
C GLY A 133 -8.29 9.97 -2.47
N GLY A 134 -8.14 8.98 -1.58
CA GLY A 134 -6.88 8.23 -1.44
C GLY A 134 -6.57 7.26 -2.59
N ILE A 135 -7.55 6.96 -3.44
CA ILE A 135 -7.39 6.06 -4.61
C ILE A 135 -7.62 6.78 -5.94
N MET A 136 -7.74 8.11 -5.91
CA MET A 136 -8.10 8.90 -7.09
C MET A 136 -7.13 8.73 -8.26
N ASN A 137 -5.84 8.54 -7.98
CA ASN A 137 -4.79 8.35 -8.98
C ASN A 137 -4.52 6.87 -9.30
N MET A 138 -5.24 5.94 -8.69
CA MET A 138 -5.07 4.50 -8.93
C MET A 138 -5.66 4.11 -10.29
N LYS A 139 -4.82 3.52 -11.15
CA LYS A 139 -5.21 3.13 -12.52
C LYS A 139 -5.75 1.70 -12.61
N LYS A 140 -5.27 0.82 -11.74
CA LYS A 140 -5.62 -0.61 -11.66
C LYS A 140 -5.80 -1.02 -10.20
N VAL A 141 -6.35 -2.18 -9.95
CA VAL A 141 -6.37 -2.78 -8.60
C VAL A 141 -4.94 -2.92 -8.06
N PRO A 142 -4.74 -2.82 -6.73
CA PRO A 142 -3.40 -2.86 -6.14
C PRO A 142 -2.78 -4.26 -6.25
N ASP A 143 -1.45 -4.31 -6.21
CA ASP A 143 -0.68 -5.56 -6.24
C ASP A 143 -0.47 -6.15 -4.84
N LEU A 144 -0.69 -5.35 -3.79
CA LEU A 144 -0.60 -5.73 -2.38
C LEU A 144 -1.53 -4.85 -1.54
N VAL A 145 -2.14 -5.43 -0.51
CA VAL A 145 -3.00 -4.72 0.43
C VAL A 145 -2.40 -4.80 1.83
N PHE A 146 -2.33 -3.66 2.54
CA PHE A 146 -1.95 -3.58 3.95
C PHE A 146 -3.14 -3.12 4.79
N ILE A 147 -3.50 -3.88 5.82
CA ILE A 147 -4.70 -3.66 6.62
C ILE A 147 -4.35 -3.53 8.10
N ILE A 148 -4.93 -2.55 8.77
CA ILE A 148 -4.92 -2.44 10.23
C ILE A 148 -6.34 -2.67 10.73
N ASP A 149 -6.50 -3.67 11.61
CA ASP A 149 -7.77 -4.15 12.17
C ASP A 149 -8.63 -4.93 11.15
N THR A 150 -8.45 -6.25 11.16
CA THR A 150 -9.20 -7.17 10.25
C THR A 150 -10.68 -7.29 10.55
N ASN A 151 -11.11 -6.95 11.78
CA ASN A 151 -12.53 -7.02 12.14
C ASN A 151 -13.31 -5.86 11.52
N TYR A 152 -12.71 -4.65 11.51
CA TYR A 152 -13.30 -3.48 10.86
C TYR A 152 -13.29 -3.63 9.33
N GLU A 153 -12.19 -4.12 8.77
CA GLU A 153 -11.96 -4.18 7.32
C GLU A 153 -12.31 -5.55 6.69
N SER A 154 -13.22 -6.31 7.31
CA SER A 154 -13.58 -7.66 6.87
C SER A 154 -14.08 -7.72 5.43
N LEU A 155 -14.70 -6.65 4.92
CA LEU A 155 -15.18 -6.58 3.55
C LEU A 155 -14.01 -6.40 2.56
N ALA A 156 -13.04 -5.56 2.90
CA ALA A 156 -11.82 -5.37 2.10
C ALA A 156 -11.03 -6.69 1.98
N ILE A 157 -10.91 -7.44 3.08
CA ILE A 157 -10.26 -8.76 3.11
C ILE A 157 -10.97 -9.73 2.17
N LYS A 158 -12.29 -9.84 2.24
CA LYS A 158 -13.07 -10.74 1.38
C LYS A 158 -12.92 -10.40 -0.11
N GLU A 159 -12.87 -9.11 -0.45
CA GLU A 159 -12.67 -8.66 -1.82
C GLU A 159 -11.25 -8.93 -2.31
N SER A 160 -10.24 -8.72 -1.48
CA SER A 160 -8.84 -9.02 -1.81
C SER A 160 -8.62 -10.51 -2.03
N ILE A 161 -9.14 -11.37 -1.15
CA ILE A 161 -9.11 -12.83 -1.32
C ILE A 161 -9.78 -13.25 -2.64
N LYS A 162 -10.96 -12.69 -2.94
CA LYS A 162 -11.68 -13.01 -4.18
C LYS A 162 -10.90 -12.68 -5.45
N LEU A 163 -10.05 -11.67 -5.40
CA LEU A 163 -9.20 -11.24 -6.52
C LEU A 163 -7.79 -11.84 -6.47
N GLY A 164 -7.46 -12.63 -5.46
CA GLY A 164 -6.12 -13.20 -5.29
C GLY A 164 -5.03 -12.16 -4.99
N ILE A 165 -5.42 -11.00 -4.41
CA ILE A 165 -4.47 -9.96 -4.03
C ILE A 165 -3.90 -10.32 -2.66
N PRO A 166 -2.56 -10.43 -2.51
CA PRO A 166 -1.94 -10.76 -1.23
C PRO A 166 -2.21 -9.70 -0.17
N ILE A 167 -2.42 -10.15 1.08
CA ILE A 167 -2.83 -9.33 2.20
C ILE A 167 -1.78 -9.39 3.31
N ILE A 168 -1.26 -8.24 3.70
CA ILE A 168 -0.55 -8.03 4.97
C ILE A 168 -1.54 -7.44 5.96
N ALA A 169 -1.67 -7.99 7.15
CA ALA A 169 -2.56 -7.43 8.16
C ALA A 169 -1.96 -7.46 9.57
N ILE A 170 -2.20 -6.39 10.31
CA ILE A 170 -1.95 -6.34 11.75
C ILE A 170 -3.12 -7.04 12.45
N LEU A 171 -2.80 -8.05 13.25
CA LEU A 171 -3.77 -8.92 13.92
C LEU A 171 -3.67 -8.77 15.43
N ASP A 172 -4.70 -8.22 16.06
CA ASP A 172 -4.84 -8.28 17.51
C ASP A 172 -5.46 -9.64 17.92
N THR A 173 -5.52 -9.92 19.20
CA THR A 173 -5.97 -11.19 19.78
C THR A 173 -7.43 -11.53 19.50
N ASN A 174 -8.26 -10.58 19.08
CA ASN A 174 -9.66 -10.75 18.66
C ASN A 174 -9.82 -10.95 17.16
N SER A 175 -8.75 -10.86 16.38
CA SER A 175 -8.76 -10.92 14.91
C SER A 175 -8.92 -12.35 14.39
N ASN A 176 -9.41 -12.48 13.16
CA ASN A 176 -9.41 -13.75 12.44
C ASN A 176 -8.21 -13.77 11.46
N PRO A 177 -7.25 -14.70 11.61
CA PRO A 177 -6.10 -14.80 10.71
C PRO A 177 -6.39 -15.50 9.38
N ASP A 178 -7.60 -16.05 9.18
CA ASP A 178 -7.93 -16.80 7.97
C ASP A 178 -7.89 -15.90 6.73
N GLY A 179 -7.23 -16.38 5.69
CA GLY A 179 -7.12 -15.67 4.41
C GLY A 179 -6.14 -14.50 4.41
N ILE A 180 -5.34 -14.36 5.46
CA ILE A 180 -4.24 -13.38 5.53
C ILE A 180 -2.94 -14.07 5.15
N ASP A 181 -2.28 -13.60 4.08
CA ASP A 181 -1.03 -14.20 3.59
C ASP A 181 0.16 -13.85 4.50
N TYR A 182 0.19 -12.63 5.01
CA TYR A 182 1.27 -12.09 5.85
C TYR A 182 0.70 -11.52 7.14
N PRO A 183 0.40 -12.40 8.12
CA PRO A 183 -0.15 -11.97 9.40
C PRO A 183 0.95 -11.38 10.28
N ILE A 184 0.72 -10.20 10.84
CA ILE A 184 1.59 -9.55 11.83
C ILE A 184 0.83 -9.47 13.15
N PRO A 185 1.10 -10.37 14.12
CA PRO A 185 0.46 -10.28 15.43
C PRO A 185 0.89 -9.00 16.14
N GLY A 186 -0.07 -8.17 16.52
CA GLY A 186 0.25 -6.88 17.11
C GLY A 186 -0.97 -6.13 17.61
N ASN A 187 -0.74 -5.08 18.37
CA ASN A 187 -1.80 -4.21 18.87
C ASN A 187 -2.25 -3.24 17.77
N ASP A 188 -3.53 -3.25 17.46
CA ASP A 188 -4.17 -2.42 16.43
C ASP A 188 -4.95 -1.22 16.98
N ASP A 189 -4.97 -1.03 18.32
CA ASP A 189 -5.65 0.05 19.01
C ASP A 189 -4.72 1.19 19.43
N ALA A 190 -3.52 0.85 19.89
CA ALA A 190 -2.58 1.82 20.44
C ALA A 190 -1.91 2.64 19.32
N ARG A 191 -2.10 3.97 19.34
CA ARG A 191 -1.52 4.87 18.34
C ARG A 191 -0.02 4.67 18.16
N ARG A 192 0.75 4.50 19.24
CA ARG A 192 2.19 4.25 19.18
C ARG A 192 2.57 2.96 18.43
N SER A 193 1.77 1.90 18.56
CA SER A 193 1.98 0.66 17.83
C SER A 193 1.65 0.84 16.35
N ILE A 194 0.56 1.53 16.05
CA ILE A 194 0.14 1.84 14.67
C ILE A 194 1.22 2.69 13.98
N ASP A 195 1.68 3.75 14.63
CA ASP A 195 2.73 4.64 14.10
C ASP A 195 4.04 3.86 13.85
N LEU A 196 4.40 2.92 14.73
CA LEU A 196 5.56 2.05 14.55
C LEU A 196 5.44 1.21 13.27
N TYR A 197 4.31 0.51 13.08
CA TYR A 197 4.09 -0.29 11.87
C TYR A 197 4.10 0.57 10.61
N CYS A 198 3.45 1.73 10.65
CA CYS A 198 3.45 2.66 9.53
C CYS A 198 4.87 3.17 9.20
N ASN A 199 5.68 3.49 10.18
CA ASN A 199 7.05 3.96 9.98
C ASN A 199 7.94 2.86 9.37
N ILE A 200 7.87 1.63 9.88
CA ILE A 200 8.64 0.51 9.32
C ILE A 200 8.25 0.24 7.86
N MET A 201 6.96 0.27 7.54
CA MET A 201 6.47 0.15 6.15
C MET A 201 6.97 1.29 5.26
N LYS A 202 6.95 2.53 5.76
CA LYS A 202 7.46 3.71 5.06
C LYS A 202 8.94 3.57 4.72
N ASP A 203 9.75 3.19 5.70
CA ASP A 203 11.20 3.05 5.53
C ASP A 203 11.50 1.97 4.48
N THR A 204 10.83 0.82 4.57
CA THR A 204 10.99 -0.28 3.60
C THR A 204 10.62 0.14 2.18
N ILE A 205 9.52 0.88 2.00
CA ILE A 205 9.11 1.37 0.68
C ILE A 205 10.11 2.38 0.13
N ASN A 206 10.62 3.27 0.97
CA ASN A 206 11.60 4.27 0.56
C ASN A 206 12.94 3.62 0.16
N ASP A 207 13.37 2.59 0.89
CA ASP A 207 14.59 1.85 0.58
C ASP A 207 14.44 1.06 -0.73
N ALA A 208 13.30 0.41 -0.96
CA ALA A 208 13.01 -0.26 -2.24
C ALA A 208 13.07 0.72 -3.42
N LYS A 209 12.53 1.94 -3.26
CA LYS A 209 12.58 2.98 -4.30
C LYS A 209 13.98 3.51 -4.58
N LYS A 210 14.81 3.68 -3.54
CA LYS A 210 16.23 4.08 -3.72
C LYS A 210 16.99 3.05 -4.54
N ASN A 211 16.80 1.76 -4.25
CA ASN A 211 17.45 0.67 -4.96
C ASN A 211 17.09 0.65 -6.46
N ILE A 212 15.83 0.90 -6.82
CA ILE A 212 15.40 1.04 -8.22
C ILE A 212 16.11 2.21 -8.91
N THR A 213 16.21 3.37 -8.23
CA THR A 213 16.85 4.57 -8.80
C THR A 213 18.34 4.33 -9.03
N GLN A 214 19.03 3.63 -8.12
CA GLN A 214 20.44 3.28 -8.27
C GLN A 214 20.66 2.32 -9.44
N GLN A 215 19.89 1.25 -9.55
CA GLN A 215 19.98 0.29 -10.65
C GLN A 215 19.75 0.94 -12.03
N ASN A 216 18.81 1.87 -12.13
CA ASN A 216 18.55 2.62 -13.36
C ASN A 216 19.70 3.60 -13.72
N ASN A 217 20.39 4.16 -12.73
CA ASN A 217 21.56 5.01 -12.96
C ASN A 217 22.76 4.19 -13.41
N ASP A 218 23.00 3.03 -12.82
CA ASP A 218 24.11 2.15 -13.18
C ASP A 218 23.95 1.55 -14.59
N SER A 219 22.72 1.18 -14.97
CA SER A 219 22.42 0.71 -16.33
C SER A 219 22.62 1.82 -17.38
N ASN A 220 22.26 3.06 -17.08
CA ASN A 220 22.50 4.20 -17.99
C ASN A 220 23.97 4.60 -18.12
N ILE A 221 24.85 4.18 -17.19
CA ILE A 221 26.30 4.43 -17.26
C ILE A 221 26.96 3.38 -18.15
N VAL A 222 26.51 2.14 -18.12
CA VAL A 222 27.06 1.04 -18.93
C VAL A 222 26.78 1.25 -20.43
N ASP A 223 25.62 1.82 -20.79
CA ASP A 223 25.27 2.12 -22.19
C ASP A 223 26.02 3.32 -22.79
N LYS A 224 26.82 4.06 -22.00
CA LYS A 224 27.57 5.23 -22.45
C LYS A 224 29.07 5.01 -22.59
N ILE A 225 29.58 3.79 -22.48
CA ILE A 225 30.98 3.50 -22.75
C ILE A 225 31.13 3.36 -24.27
N PRO A 226 31.86 4.28 -24.97
CA PRO A 226 32.11 4.13 -26.39
C PRO A 226 33.04 2.93 -26.59
N THR A 227 32.61 1.94 -27.36
CA THR A 227 33.51 0.91 -27.90
C THR A 227 34.47 1.56 -28.85
N GLU A 228 35.70 1.87 -28.39
CA GLU A 228 36.81 2.21 -29.28
C GLU A 228 37.07 1.04 -30.23
N LYS A 229 36.71 1.23 -31.49
CA LYS A 229 37.12 0.35 -32.59
C LYS A 229 38.61 0.52 -32.82
N ASN A 230 39.41 -0.41 -32.33
CA ASN A 230 40.82 -0.54 -32.74
C ASN A 230 40.87 -1.07 -34.18
N ASP A 231 40.88 -0.14 -35.14
CA ASP A 231 41.25 -0.44 -36.53
C ASP A 231 42.79 -0.57 -36.63
N THR A 232 43.30 -1.76 -36.32
CA THR A 232 44.67 -2.12 -36.69
C THR A 232 44.68 -2.59 -38.14
N LYS A 233 44.99 -1.66 -39.09
CA LYS A 233 45.35 -1.96 -40.48
C LYS A 233 46.67 -2.73 -40.48
N VAL A 234 46.65 -4.03 -40.71
CA VAL A 234 47.83 -4.83 -41.09
C VAL A 234 48.09 -4.60 -42.57
N LYS A 235 49.25 -4.01 -42.91
CA LYS A 235 49.75 -3.93 -44.29
C LYS A 235 50.33 -5.28 -44.76
N PRO A 236 50.07 -5.72 -45.97
CA PRO A 236 50.69 -6.96 -46.50
C PRO A 236 52.17 -6.73 -46.83
N ILE A 237 52.99 -7.68 -46.41
CA ILE A 237 54.39 -7.75 -46.73
C ILE A 237 54.55 -8.48 -48.09
N ASP A 238 55.01 -7.74 -49.12
CA ASP A 238 55.42 -8.31 -50.41
C ASP A 238 56.65 -9.22 -50.23
N LYS A 239 56.51 -10.48 -50.52
CA LYS A 239 57.63 -11.39 -50.77
C LYS A 239 58.03 -11.24 -52.22
N LYS A 240 59.20 -10.63 -52.53
CA LYS A 240 59.94 -10.86 -53.76
C LYS A 240 61.04 -11.85 -53.44
N LEU A 241 61.01 -12.95 -54.25
CA LEU A 241 62.09 -13.90 -54.40
C LEU A 241 63.32 -13.22 -55.06
N ASN A 242 64.46 -13.59 -54.59
CA ASN A 242 65.56 -14.18 -55.35
C ASN A 242 66.43 -14.91 -54.36
#